data_bc5aa60f3fd77c984d3dcdb62e9b6fa8
#
_entry.id   bc5aa60f3fd77c984d3dcdb62e9b6fa8
#
_cell.length_a   1.000
_cell.length_b   1.000
_cell.length_c   1.000
_cell.angle_alpha   90.00
_cell.angle_beta   90.00
_cell.angle_gamma   90.00
#
_symmetry.space_group_name_H-M   'P 1'
#
loop_
_entity.id
_entity.type
_entity.pdbx_description
1 polymer ?
#
loop_
_entity_poly.entity_id
_entity_poly.type
_entity_poly.pdbx_seq_one_letter_code
_entity_poly.pdbx_strand_id
1 'polypeptide(L)'
;MSLQNIIETAFENRAEINPNTVTPEVREAVLETIRQLDSGKLRVAERLGVGEWKVNEWAKKAVLLSFRIQDNEILNDGVNKYFDKVPTKFADWSEDEFRSAGFRAVPGAVARRGSFVAKNVVLMPSYVNIGAYVDEGAMVDTWATVGSCAQIGKNVHLSGGVGIGGVLEPLQASPTIIEDNCFIGARSEIVEGVIVEEGSVISMGVFIGQSTKIFDRTTGEIYQGRVPAGSVVVSGSMPSKDGSHSLYCAVIVKRVDAQTRAKTSVNELLRSI
;
A
#
# COMPACT_ATOMS: atom_id res chain seq x y z
N MET A 1 -24.98 -13.90 -11.25
CA MET A 1 -23.57 -13.85 -11.71
C MET A 1 -22.66 -13.60 -10.50
N SER A 2 -21.37 -13.98 -10.57
CA SER A 2 -20.41 -13.62 -9.50
C SER A 2 -20.09 -12.11 -9.55
N LEU A 3 -19.67 -11.53 -8.41
CA LEU A 3 -19.22 -10.13 -8.37
C LEU A 3 -18.15 -9.86 -9.43
N GLN A 4 -17.17 -10.75 -9.56
CA GLN A 4 -16.11 -10.64 -10.55
C GLN A 4 -16.66 -10.50 -11.98
N ASN A 5 -17.58 -11.38 -12.40
CA ASN A 5 -18.12 -11.34 -13.77
C ASN A 5 -18.88 -10.04 -14.06
N ILE A 6 -19.66 -9.55 -13.06
CA ILE A 6 -20.39 -8.27 -13.21
C ILE A 6 -19.40 -7.13 -13.38
N ILE A 7 -18.36 -7.06 -12.53
CA ILE A 7 -17.33 -6.02 -12.56
C ILE A 7 -16.54 -6.04 -13.87
N GLU A 8 -16.11 -7.22 -14.31
CA GLU A 8 -15.35 -7.37 -15.56
C GLU A 8 -16.17 -6.93 -16.76
N THR A 9 -17.45 -7.37 -16.86
CA THR A 9 -18.36 -6.95 -17.93
C THR A 9 -18.61 -5.45 -17.90
N ALA A 10 -18.86 -4.88 -16.73
CA ALA A 10 -19.06 -3.43 -16.58
C ALA A 10 -17.82 -2.64 -16.96
N PHE A 11 -16.64 -3.14 -16.64
CA PHE A 11 -15.38 -2.46 -16.93
C PHE A 11 -15.09 -2.37 -18.44
N GLU A 12 -15.47 -3.36 -19.24
CA GLU A 12 -15.35 -3.29 -20.70
C GLU A 12 -16.19 -2.12 -21.28
N ASN A 13 -17.33 -1.82 -20.68
CA ASN A 13 -18.23 -0.74 -21.07
C ASN A 13 -18.08 0.54 -20.22
N ARG A 14 -16.97 0.68 -19.52
CA ARG A 14 -16.75 1.74 -18.53
C ARG A 14 -16.87 3.17 -19.06
N ALA A 15 -16.66 3.37 -20.37
CA ALA A 15 -16.81 4.70 -20.98
C ALA A 15 -18.24 5.24 -20.90
N GLU A 16 -19.24 4.35 -20.90
CA GLU A 16 -20.67 4.67 -20.88
C GLU A 16 -21.21 4.77 -19.42
N ILE A 17 -20.40 4.34 -18.43
CA ILE A 17 -20.81 4.32 -17.03
C ILE A 17 -20.51 5.67 -16.38
N ASN A 18 -21.57 6.26 -15.80
CA ASN A 18 -21.51 7.45 -14.96
C ASN A 18 -22.63 7.37 -13.89
N PRO A 19 -22.74 8.32 -12.96
CA PRO A 19 -23.74 8.27 -11.89
C PRO A 19 -25.18 8.12 -12.34
N ASN A 20 -25.52 8.59 -13.56
CA ASN A 20 -26.87 8.57 -14.10
C ASN A 20 -27.18 7.35 -14.98
N THR A 21 -26.15 6.70 -15.53
CA THR A 21 -26.30 5.58 -16.49
C THR A 21 -26.00 4.22 -15.87
N VAL A 22 -25.32 4.15 -14.72
CA VAL A 22 -24.98 2.91 -14.05
C VAL A 22 -26.26 2.15 -13.64
N THR A 23 -26.33 0.86 -13.99
CA THR A 23 -27.45 0.01 -13.57
C THR A 23 -27.37 -0.30 -12.07
N PRO A 24 -28.53 -0.54 -11.40
CA PRO A 24 -28.54 -0.93 -9.98
C PRO A 24 -27.66 -2.15 -9.68
N GLU A 25 -27.64 -3.15 -10.54
CA GLU A 25 -26.83 -4.37 -10.41
C GLU A 25 -25.34 -4.05 -10.39
N VAL A 26 -24.85 -3.25 -11.35
CA VAL A 26 -23.44 -2.84 -11.43
C VAL A 26 -23.06 -1.97 -10.24
N ARG A 27 -23.91 -1.01 -9.88
CA ARG A 27 -23.70 -0.14 -8.70
C ARG A 27 -23.53 -0.97 -7.44
N GLU A 28 -24.45 -1.92 -7.18
CA GLU A 28 -24.37 -2.77 -5.99
C GLU A 28 -23.14 -3.68 -6.00
N ALA A 29 -22.79 -4.28 -7.15
CA ALA A 29 -21.59 -5.11 -7.27
C ALA A 29 -20.30 -4.33 -6.98
N VAL A 30 -20.20 -3.09 -7.47
CA VAL A 30 -19.05 -2.20 -7.19
C VAL A 30 -19.00 -1.87 -5.70
N LEU A 31 -20.11 -1.41 -5.12
CA LEU A 31 -20.16 -1.03 -3.70
C LEU A 31 -19.89 -2.22 -2.78
N GLU A 32 -20.40 -3.42 -3.11
CA GLU A 32 -20.09 -4.64 -2.34
C GLU A 32 -18.60 -5.00 -2.42
N THR A 33 -17.99 -4.87 -3.59
CA THR A 33 -16.54 -5.11 -3.74
C THR A 33 -15.74 -4.13 -2.89
N ILE A 34 -16.11 -2.84 -2.86
CA ILE A 34 -15.48 -1.85 -2.00
C ILE A 34 -15.67 -2.20 -0.52
N ARG A 35 -16.88 -2.66 -0.09
CA ARG A 35 -17.12 -3.12 1.29
C ARG A 35 -16.23 -4.32 1.66
N GLN A 36 -16.03 -5.26 0.75
CA GLN A 36 -15.15 -6.42 0.99
C GLN A 36 -13.68 -6.01 1.09
N LEU A 37 -13.22 -5.08 0.25
CA LEU A 37 -11.87 -4.49 0.38
C LEU A 37 -11.73 -3.76 1.73
N ASP A 38 -12.71 -2.94 2.08
CA ASP A 38 -12.72 -2.14 3.32
C ASP A 38 -12.68 -3.00 4.59
N SER A 39 -13.34 -4.16 4.55
CA SER A 39 -13.38 -5.12 5.68
C SER A 39 -12.24 -6.15 5.67
N GLY A 40 -11.35 -6.13 4.66
CA GLY A 40 -10.26 -7.09 4.50
C GLY A 40 -10.69 -8.50 4.06
N LYS A 41 -11.97 -8.71 3.74
CA LYS A 41 -12.48 -9.99 3.19
C LYS A 41 -11.97 -10.26 1.79
N LEU A 42 -11.66 -9.21 1.05
CA LEU A 42 -11.05 -9.25 -0.27
C LEU A 42 -9.75 -8.45 -0.24
N ARG A 43 -8.73 -8.93 -0.96
CA ARG A 43 -7.48 -8.22 -1.18
C ARG A 43 -7.22 -8.02 -2.67
N VAL A 44 -6.60 -6.91 -3.04
CA VAL A 44 -6.15 -6.66 -4.41
C VAL A 44 -5.03 -7.63 -4.81
N ALA A 45 -4.22 -8.08 -3.87
CA ALA A 45 -3.27 -9.16 -4.08
C ALA A 45 -3.22 -10.10 -2.88
N GLU A 46 -3.15 -11.40 -3.15
CA GLU A 46 -3.10 -12.49 -2.18
C GLU A 46 -1.71 -13.13 -2.20
N ARG A 47 -1.13 -13.32 -1.02
CA ARG A 47 0.18 -13.94 -0.86
C ARG A 47 0.10 -15.44 -1.10
N LEU A 48 0.95 -15.98 -1.99
CA LEU A 48 1.12 -17.40 -2.24
C LEU A 48 2.40 -17.95 -1.56
N GLY A 49 3.42 -17.11 -1.45
CA GLY A 49 4.71 -17.41 -0.85
C GLY A 49 5.55 -16.16 -0.70
N VAL A 50 6.80 -16.31 -0.28
CA VAL A 50 7.75 -15.18 -0.20
C VAL A 50 8.06 -14.70 -1.61
N GLY A 51 7.75 -13.42 -1.89
CA GLY A 51 7.90 -12.81 -3.20
C GLY A 51 6.90 -13.30 -4.25
N GLU A 52 5.94 -14.15 -3.87
CA GLU A 52 4.94 -14.73 -4.78
C GLU A 52 3.54 -14.26 -4.42
N TRP A 53 2.89 -13.56 -5.36
CA TRP A 53 1.59 -12.94 -5.16
C TRP A 53 0.67 -13.14 -6.36
N LYS A 54 -0.60 -13.41 -6.07
CA LYS A 54 -1.68 -13.45 -7.05
C LYS A 54 -2.44 -12.12 -7.02
N VAL A 55 -2.46 -11.41 -8.15
CA VAL A 55 -3.19 -10.15 -8.27
C VAL A 55 -4.63 -10.42 -8.70
N ASN A 56 -5.58 -9.82 -7.98
CA ASN A 56 -7.00 -9.81 -8.29
C ASN A 56 -7.33 -8.55 -9.11
N GLU A 57 -7.00 -8.56 -10.39
CA GLU A 57 -7.19 -7.40 -11.28
C GLU A 57 -8.63 -6.89 -11.30
N TRP A 58 -9.62 -7.80 -11.20
CA TRP A 58 -11.02 -7.44 -11.16
C TRP A 58 -11.37 -6.54 -9.95
N ALA A 59 -10.68 -6.70 -8.82
CA ALA A 59 -10.87 -5.83 -7.66
C ALA A 59 -10.35 -4.41 -7.95
N LYS A 60 -9.23 -4.26 -8.69
CA LYS A 60 -8.75 -2.96 -9.17
C LYS A 60 -9.74 -2.32 -10.14
N LYS A 61 -10.34 -3.11 -11.05
CA LYS A 61 -11.41 -2.66 -11.94
C LYS A 61 -12.60 -2.09 -11.15
N ALA A 62 -12.99 -2.77 -10.06
CA ALA A 62 -14.06 -2.28 -9.18
C ALA A 62 -13.69 -0.94 -8.51
N VAL A 63 -12.46 -0.77 -8.05
CA VAL A 63 -11.97 0.52 -7.50
C VAL A 63 -12.07 1.62 -8.57
N LEU A 64 -11.66 1.37 -9.80
CA LEU A 64 -11.77 2.35 -10.89
C LEU A 64 -13.23 2.67 -11.23
N LEU A 65 -14.10 1.66 -11.27
CA LEU A 65 -15.53 1.87 -11.50
C LEU A 65 -16.19 2.68 -10.37
N SER A 66 -15.72 2.52 -9.12
CA SER A 66 -16.28 3.28 -8.00
C SER A 66 -16.18 4.79 -8.18
N PHE A 67 -15.12 5.27 -8.82
CA PHE A 67 -14.97 6.70 -9.16
C PHE A 67 -15.92 7.18 -10.26
N ARG A 68 -16.46 6.27 -11.07
CA ARG A 68 -17.38 6.59 -12.15
C ARG A 68 -18.83 6.60 -11.75
N ILE A 69 -19.21 5.82 -10.74
CA ILE A 69 -20.59 5.63 -10.30
C ILE A 69 -21.05 6.66 -9.25
N GLN A 70 -20.15 7.53 -8.81
CA GLN A 70 -20.39 8.54 -7.78
C GLN A 70 -19.94 9.92 -8.27
N ASP A 71 -20.72 10.95 -7.92
CA ASP A 71 -20.32 12.33 -8.09
C ASP A 71 -19.51 12.80 -6.87
N ASN A 72 -18.82 13.93 -7.04
CA ASN A 72 -18.22 14.62 -5.91
C ASN A 72 -19.34 15.24 -5.05
N GLU A 73 -19.19 15.13 -3.75
CA GLU A 73 -20.08 15.72 -2.75
C GLU A 73 -19.28 16.47 -1.67
N ILE A 74 -19.96 17.30 -0.92
CA ILE A 74 -19.31 17.97 0.21
C ILE A 74 -19.18 16.98 1.35
N LEU A 75 -17.94 16.67 1.70
CA LEU A 75 -17.57 15.89 2.87
C LEU A 75 -17.15 16.86 3.99
N ASN A 76 -17.60 16.61 5.21
CA ASN A 76 -17.35 17.46 6.36
C ASN A 76 -16.75 16.64 7.50
N ASP A 77 -15.62 17.06 8.05
CA ASP A 77 -14.97 16.42 9.20
C ASP A 77 -15.20 17.21 10.52
N GLY A 78 -16.09 18.18 10.51
CA GLY A 78 -16.37 19.06 11.63
C GLY A 78 -15.47 20.30 11.68
N VAL A 79 -14.32 20.29 11.05
CA VAL A 79 -13.37 21.42 10.99
C VAL A 79 -13.25 21.97 9.56
N ASN A 80 -13.12 21.07 8.59
CA ASN A 80 -12.92 21.40 7.20
C ASN A 80 -14.02 20.80 6.32
N LYS A 81 -14.20 21.40 5.14
CA LYS A 81 -15.03 20.86 4.07
C LYS A 81 -14.15 20.42 2.92
N TYR A 82 -14.47 19.27 2.37
CA TYR A 82 -13.81 18.69 1.20
C TYR A 82 -14.83 18.50 0.09
N PHE A 83 -14.39 18.33 -1.13
CA PHE A 83 -15.25 18.05 -2.28
C PHE A 83 -14.69 16.84 -3.04
N ASP A 84 -15.14 15.66 -2.67
CA ASP A 84 -14.65 14.38 -3.22
C ASP A 84 -15.79 13.35 -3.23
N LYS A 85 -15.55 12.24 -3.90
CA LYS A 85 -16.49 11.11 -4.02
C LYS A 85 -16.18 9.95 -3.09
N VAL A 86 -15.03 9.94 -2.43
CA VAL A 86 -14.61 8.86 -1.53
C VAL A 86 -14.44 9.41 -0.11
N PRO A 87 -15.36 9.11 0.80
CA PRO A 87 -15.26 9.54 2.19
C PRO A 87 -14.08 8.84 2.89
N THR A 88 -13.68 9.40 4.02
CA THR A 88 -12.74 8.71 4.91
C THR A 88 -13.39 7.46 5.50
N LYS A 89 -12.57 6.45 5.80
CA LYS A 89 -12.99 5.14 6.31
C LYS A 89 -13.83 5.25 7.58
N PHE A 90 -13.43 6.12 8.49
CA PHE A 90 -13.99 6.24 9.83
C PHE A 90 -14.75 7.56 10.06
N ALA A 91 -15.25 8.20 8.97
CA ALA A 91 -16.01 9.45 9.08
C ALA A 91 -17.23 9.36 10.03
N ASP A 92 -17.89 8.20 10.02
CA ASP A 92 -19.12 7.95 10.77
C ASP A 92 -18.94 6.93 11.91
N TRP A 93 -17.68 6.60 12.28
CA TRP A 93 -17.41 5.56 13.27
C TRP A 93 -17.65 6.05 14.70
N SER A 94 -18.33 5.22 15.46
CA SER A 94 -18.48 5.31 16.91
C SER A 94 -17.23 4.81 17.65
N GLU A 95 -17.15 5.09 18.95
CA GLU A 95 -16.08 4.55 19.80
C GLU A 95 -16.05 3.00 19.80
N ASP A 96 -17.21 2.37 19.76
CA ASP A 96 -17.32 0.89 19.74
C ASP A 96 -16.75 0.30 18.45
N GLU A 97 -16.94 0.98 17.31
CA GLU A 97 -16.37 0.56 16.03
C GLU A 97 -14.83 0.65 16.05
N PHE A 98 -14.26 1.74 16.58
CA PHE A 98 -12.81 1.85 16.77
C PHE A 98 -12.25 0.77 17.70
N ARG A 99 -12.93 0.51 18.86
CA ARG A 99 -12.53 -0.54 19.79
C ARG A 99 -12.59 -1.92 19.15
N SER A 100 -13.63 -2.20 18.37
CA SER A 100 -13.81 -3.45 17.65
C SER A 100 -12.75 -3.64 16.55
N ALA A 101 -12.42 -2.58 15.81
CA ALA A 101 -11.38 -2.61 14.79
C ALA A 101 -9.97 -2.77 15.37
N GLY A 102 -9.74 -2.27 16.59
CA GLY A 102 -8.54 -2.52 17.37
C GLY A 102 -7.26 -1.86 16.82
N PHE A 103 -7.36 -0.80 16.05
CA PHE A 103 -6.20 0.00 15.60
C PHE A 103 -6.26 1.42 16.18
N ARG A 104 -5.15 2.10 16.18
CA ARG A 104 -5.03 3.48 16.64
C ARG A 104 -4.86 4.44 15.47
N ALA A 105 -5.73 5.45 15.38
CA ALA A 105 -5.62 6.55 14.43
C ALA A 105 -5.31 7.85 15.19
N VAL A 106 -4.14 8.42 14.94
CA VAL A 106 -3.71 9.69 15.55
C VAL A 106 -4.39 10.85 14.82
N PRO A 107 -4.75 11.96 15.48
CA PRO A 107 -5.33 13.12 14.80
C PRO A 107 -4.51 13.54 13.58
N GLY A 108 -5.18 13.70 12.44
CA GLY A 108 -4.55 13.97 11.14
C GLY A 108 -4.25 12.72 10.30
N ALA A 109 -4.47 11.52 10.82
CA ALA A 109 -4.42 10.30 10.01
C ALA A 109 -5.64 10.23 9.07
N VAL A 110 -5.41 9.90 7.81
CA VAL A 110 -6.45 9.74 6.79
C VAL A 110 -6.39 8.34 6.21
N ALA A 111 -7.49 7.60 6.30
CA ALA A 111 -7.70 6.36 5.56
C ALA A 111 -8.96 6.52 4.71
N ARG A 112 -8.88 6.27 3.40
CA ARG A 112 -10.05 6.33 2.51
C ARG A 112 -10.88 5.06 2.64
N ARG A 113 -12.21 5.17 2.55
CA ARG A 113 -13.11 4.02 2.49
C ARG A 113 -12.69 3.10 1.34
N GLY A 114 -12.75 1.78 1.58
CA GLY A 114 -12.20 0.76 0.68
C GLY A 114 -10.73 0.41 0.94
N SER A 115 -10.07 1.04 1.92
CA SER A 115 -8.81 0.56 2.47
C SER A 115 -9.04 -0.31 3.70
N PHE A 116 -8.22 -1.33 3.91
CA PHE A 116 -8.25 -2.15 5.12
C PHE A 116 -7.11 -1.80 6.07
N VAL A 117 -7.45 -1.66 7.35
CA VAL A 117 -6.50 -1.43 8.44
C VAL A 117 -6.78 -2.48 9.52
N ALA A 118 -5.82 -3.37 9.76
CA ALA A 118 -5.95 -4.46 10.70
C ALA A 118 -5.76 -4.00 12.16
N LYS A 119 -6.08 -4.90 13.10
CA LYS A 119 -5.87 -4.65 14.54
C LYS A 119 -4.38 -4.42 14.86
N ASN A 120 -4.13 -3.73 15.96
CA ASN A 120 -2.79 -3.36 16.42
C ASN A 120 -1.97 -2.51 15.45
N VAL A 121 -2.58 -1.99 14.39
CA VAL A 121 -1.96 -0.99 13.51
C VAL A 121 -1.94 0.37 14.21
N VAL A 122 -0.90 1.14 13.99
CA VAL A 122 -0.85 2.56 14.36
C VAL A 122 -0.74 3.39 13.09
N LEU A 123 -1.74 4.24 12.88
CA LEU A 123 -1.71 5.30 11.87
C LEU A 123 -1.33 6.60 12.58
N MET A 124 -0.10 7.06 12.41
CA MET A 124 0.28 8.44 12.71
C MET A 124 -0.39 9.38 11.68
N PRO A 125 -0.25 10.71 11.77
CA PRO A 125 -0.71 11.60 10.70
C PRO A 125 -0.13 11.16 9.35
N SER A 126 -0.89 10.40 8.59
CA SER A 126 -0.45 9.64 7.42
C SER A 126 -1.62 9.45 6.47
N TYR A 127 -1.38 8.88 5.30
CA TYR A 127 -2.41 8.68 4.30
C TYR A 127 -2.46 7.24 3.81
N VAL A 128 -3.63 6.61 3.90
CA VAL A 128 -3.89 5.26 3.36
C VAL A 128 -4.98 5.36 2.31
N ASN A 129 -4.64 5.05 1.06
CA ASN A 129 -5.54 5.20 -0.08
C ASN A 129 -6.44 3.98 -0.29
N ILE A 130 -7.51 4.17 -1.08
CA ILE A 130 -8.50 3.13 -1.44
C ILE A 130 -7.82 1.89 -2.03
N GLY A 131 -8.33 0.70 -1.69
CA GLY A 131 -7.78 -0.59 -2.13
C GLY A 131 -6.52 -1.03 -1.40
N ALA A 132 -5.88 -0.17 -0.61
CA ALA A 132 -4.72 -0.51 0.19
C ALA A 132 -5.09 -1.48 1.33
N TYR A 133 -4.15 -2.33 1.69
CA TYR A 133 -4.27 -3.28 2.79
C TYR A 133 -3.09 -3.08 3.74
N VAL A 134 -3.37 -2.74 5.00
CA VAL A 134 -2.38 -2.58 6.05
C VAL A 134 -2.61 -3.66 7.09
N ASP A 135 -1.71 -4.63 7.17
CA ASP A 135 -1.86 -5.82 8.00
C ASP A 135 -1.47 -5.58 9.48
N GLU A 136 -1.77 -6.56 10.30
CA GLU A 136 -1.69 -6.52 11.76
C GLU A 136 -0.33 -6.05 12.28
N GLY A 137 -0.37 -5.17 13.27
CA GLY A 137 0.82 -4.69 13.96
C GLY A 137 1.72 -3.76 13.16
N ALA A 138 1.31 -3.35 11.96
CA ALA A 138 2.08 -2.39 11.18
C ALA A 138 2.03 -0.97 11.78
N MET A 139 3.07 -0.19 11.50
CA MET A 139 3.15 1.23 11.81
C MET A 139 3.23 2.02 10.51
N VAL A 140 2.29 2.93 10.29
CA VAL A 140 2.34 3.94 9.23
C VAL A 140 2.67 5.28 9.90
N ASP A 141 3.95 5.64 9.89
CA ASP A 141 4.46 6.76 10.66
C ASP A 141 4.15 8.12 10.00
N THR A 142 4.54 9.18 10.67
CA THR A 142 4.18 10.57 10.36
C THR A 142 4.51 10.93 8.92
N TRP A 143 3.49 11.41 8.18
CA TRP A 143 3.55 11.78 6.77
C TRP A 143 3.93 10.65 5.80
N ALA A 144 3.86 9.40 6.24
CA ALA A 144 3.97 8.28 5.32
C ALA A 144 2.69 8.13 4.48
N THR A 145 2.84 7.60 3.28
CA THR A 145 1.75 7.36 2.33
C THR A 145 1.71 5.90 1.92
N VAL A 146 0.54 5.30 2.00
CA VAL A 146 0.23 3.98 1.42
C VAL A 146 -0.68 4.22 0.22
N GLY A 147 -0.12 4.07 -0.97
CA GLY A 147 -0.81 4.34 -2.24
C GLY A 147 -1.93 3.36 -2.54
N SER A 148 -2.75 3.69 -3.54
CA SER A 148 -3.90 2.87 -3.93
C SER A 148 -3.50 1.43 -4.20
N CYS A 149 -4.23 0.49 -3.62
CA CYS A 149 -4.03 -0.95 -3.79
C CYS A 149 -2.73 -1.53 -3.22
N ALA A 150 -1.84 -0.72 -2.64
CA ALA A 150 -0.59 -1.20 -2.03
C ALA A 150 -0.88 -2.19 -0.90
N GLN A 151 -0.01 -3.18 -0.73
CA GLN A 151 -0.14 -4.24 0.27
C GLN A 151 1.00 -4.13 1.30
N ILE A 152 0.64 -3.88 2.54
CA ILE A 152 1.58 -3.78 3.66
C ILE A 152 1.37 -4.99 4.56
N GLY A 153 2.41 -5.78 4.76
CA GLY A 153 2.40 -7.00 5.56
C GLY A 153 2.41 -6.73 7.07
N LYS A 154 2.42 -7.83 7.83
CA LYS A 154 2.40 -7.80 9.30
C LYS A 154 3.68 -7.20 9.87
N ASN A 155 3.52 -6.45 10.95
CA ASN A 155 4.64 -5.84 11.69
C ASN A 155 5.58 -4.98 10.82
N VAL A 156 5.10 -4.49 9.69
CA VAL A 156 5.88 -3.57 8.85
C VAL A 156 5.95 -2.21 9.53
N HIS A 157 7.12 -1.60 9.51
CA HIS A 157 7.30 -0.21 9.91
C HIS A 157 7.60 0.65 8.68
N LEU A 158 6.67 1.52 8.33
CA LEU A 158 6.89 2.61 7.38
C LEU A 158 7.28 3.85 8.18
N SER A 159 8.54 4.24 8.13
CA SER A 159 9.05 5.40 8.89
C SER A 159 8.55 6.72 8.33
N GLY A 160 8.83 7.82 9.04
CA GLY A 160 8.32 9.15 8.70
C GLY A 160 8.60 9.56 7.25
N GLY A 161 7.54 9.97 6.56
CA GLY A 161 7.59 10.43 5.17
C GLY A 161 7.92 9.37 4.13
N VAL A 162 7.77 8.09 4.44
CA VAL A 162 7.89 7.00 3.45
C VAL A 162 6.75 7.10 2.44
N GLY A 163 7.06 6.95 1.15
CA GLY A 163 6.08 6.80 0.10
C GLY A 163 6.03 5.37 -0.44
N ILE A 164 4.88 4.72 -0.27
CA ILE A 164 4.57 3.48 -0.95
C ILE A 164 3.64 3.79 -2.10
N GLY A 165 4.13 3.62 -3.32
CA GLY A 165 3.41 4.00 -4.53
C GLY A 165 2.14 3.20 -4.74
N GLY A 166 1.11 3.89 -5.23
CA GLY A 166 -0.13 3.26 -5.67
C GLY A 166 -0.02 2.83 -7.12
N VAL A 167 -0.42 1.61 -7.42
CA VAL A 167 -0.51 1.10 -8.81
C VAL A 167 -1.96 0.72 -9.10
N LEU A 168 -2.78 1.73 -9.38
CA LEU A 168 -4.15 1.54 -9.81
C LEU A 168 -4.23 1.36 -11.33
N GLU A 169 -3.43 2.12 -12.06
CA GLU A 169 -3.24 2.02 -13.51
C GLU A 169 -1.74 1.97 -13.83
N PRO A 170 -1.32 1.13 -14.80
CA PRO A 170 -2.11 0.19 -15.58
C PRO A 170 -2.64 -0.98 -14.75
N LEU A 171 -3.78 -1.56 -15.13
CA LEU A 171 -4.48 -2.61 -14.39
C LEU A 171 -3.63 -3.87 -14.17
N GLN A 172 -2.92 -4.30 -15.21
CA GLN A 172 -2.10 -5.51 -15.21
C GLN A 172 -0.83 -5.38 -14.36
N ALA A 173 -0.46 -4.17 -13.92
CA ALA A 173 0.68 -4.00 -13.05
C ALA A 173 0.37 -4.50 -11.64
N SER A 174 1.29 -5.24 -11.04
CA SER A 174 1.21 -5.63 -9.64
C SER A 174 1.15 -4.40 -8.74
N PRO A 175 0.41 -4.42 -7.63
CA PRO A 175 0.51 -3.38 -6.63
C PRO A 175 1.89 -3.40 -5.99
N THR A 176 2.31 -2.28 -5.42
CA THR A 176 3.51 -2.24 -4.57
C THR A 176 3.26 -3.06 -3.30
N ILE A 177 4.18 -3.93 -2.95
CA ILE A 177 4.03 -4.89 -1.86
C ILE A 177 5.24 -4.80 -0.92
N ILE A 178 4.95 -4.60 0.36
CA ILE A 178 5.93 -4.71 1.44
C ILE A 178 5.52 -5.91 2.28
N GLU A 179 6.30 -6.98 2.25
CA GLU A 179 6.00 -8.20 2.98
C GLU A 179 6.26 -8.06 4.50
N ASP A 180 5.94 -9.12 5.23
CA ASP A 180 5.95 -9.13 6.70
C ASP A 180 7.31 -8.76 7.30
N ASN A 181 7.29 -8.10 8.45
CA ASN A 181 8.47 -7.77 9.26
C ASN A 181 9.52 -6.89 8.55
N CYS A 182 9.13 -6.15 7.51
CA CYS A 182 10.00 -5.20 6.85
C CYS A 182 10.07 -3.87 7.62
N PHE A 183 11.22 -3.23 7.52
CA PHE A 183 11.43 -1.85 7.98
C PHE A 183 11.79 -0.98 6.78
N ILE A 184 11.01 0.08 6.54
CA ILE A 184 11.26 1.04 5.48
C ILE A 184 11.69 2.37 6.11
N GLY A 185 12.94 2.74 5.88
CA GLY A 185 13.56 3.93 6.47
C GLY A 185 12.97 5.24 5.95
N ALA A 186 13.03 6.27 6.80
CA ALA A 186 12.41 7.56 6.54
C ALA A 186 12.75 8.15 5.16
N ARG A 187 11.73 8.76 4.52
CA ARG A 187 11.86 9.40 3.20
C ARG A 187 12.29 8.46 2.07
N SER A 188 12.11 7.14 2.23
CA SER A 188 12.28 6.19 1.13
C SER A 188 11.00 6.11 0.29
N GLU A 189 11.16 5.82 -1.01
CA GLU A 189 10.06 5.63 -1.96
C GLU A 189 10.15 4.23 -2.56
N ILE A 190 9.11 3.42 -2.41
CA ILE A 190 8.97 2.10 -3.05
C ILE A 190 7.74 2.16 -3.92
N VAL A 191 7.93 2.09 -5.23
CA VAL A 191 6.87 2.40 -6.19
C VAL A 191 6.78 1.38 -7.33
N GLU A 192 5.83 1.58 -8.25
CA GLU A 192 5.71 0.83 -9.52
C GLU A 192 5.57 -0.69 -9.37
N GLY A 193 4.93 -1.16 -8.28
CA GLY A 193 4.70 -2.59 -8.09
C GLY A 193 5.92 -3.39 -7.63
N VAL A 194 6.94 -2.73 -7.12
CA VAL A 194 8.09 -3.39 -6.49
C VAL A 194 7.63 -4.22 -5.29
N ILE A 195 8.20 -5.42 -5.15
CA ILE A 195 8.01 -6.30 -3.99
C ILE A 195 9.24 -6.19 -3.09
N VAL A 196 9.05 -5.78 -1.84
CA VAL A 196 10.06 -5.89 -0.79
C VAL A 196 9.73 -7.12 0.04
N GLU A 197 10.53 -8.18 -0.11
CA GLU A 197 10.29 -9.46 0.54
C GLU A 197 10.57 -9.42 2.04
N GLU A 198 9.98 -10.36 2.74
CA GLU A 198 9.88 -10.40 4.20
C GLU A 198 11.21 -10.16 4.93
N GLY A 199 11.12 -9.48 6.06
CA GLY A 199 12.24 -9.24 6.96
C GLY A 199 13.32 -8.31 6.42
N SER A 200 13.09 -7.66 5.27
CA SER A 200 14.05 -6.73 4.69
C SER A 200 14.06 -5.37 5.41
N VAL A 201 15.22 -4.72 5.39
CA VAL A 201 15.44 -3.40 5.98
C VAL A 201 15.93 -2.47 4.88
N ILE A 202 15.12 -1.49 4.56
CA ILE A 202 15.47 -0.40 3.64
C ILE A 202 15.95 0.79 4.49
N SER A 203 17.15 1.28 4.23
CA SER A 203 17.67 2.47 4.91
C SER A 203 16.90 3.73 4.50
N MET A 204 17.12 4.81 5.23
CA MET A 204 16.50 6.10 4.88
C MET A 204 16.96 6.59 3.49
N GLY A 205 16.06 7.27 2.77
CA GLY A 205 16.37 7.92 1.49
C GLY A 205 16.73 6.97 0.36
N VAL A 206 16.12 5.79 0.33
CA VAL A 206 16.28 4.81 -0.76
C VAL A 206 15.07 4.86 -1.68
N PHE A 207 15.29 4.98 -2.99
CA PHE A 207 14.25 5.10 -4.02
C PHE A 207 14.26 3.88 -4.93
N ILE A 208 13.19 3.09 -4.95
CA ILE A 208 13.09 1.85 -5.72
C ILE A 208 11.82 1.86 -6.57
N GLY A 209 12.00 1.91 -7.89
CA GLY A 209 10.99 1.63 -8.89
C GLY A 209 11.34 0.38 -9.71
N GLN A 210 10.51 0.01 -10.67
CA GLN A 210 10.70 -1.21 -11.48
C GLN A 210 12.03 -1.26 -12.23
N SER A 211 12.52 -0.12 -12.69
CA SER A 211 13.78 -0.02 -13.44
C SER A 211 15.02 0.21 -12.56
N THR A 212 14.83 0.45 -11.26
CA THR A 212 15.93 0.69 -10.33
C THR A 212 16.78 -0.56 -10.19
N LYS A 213 18.08 -0.46 -10.47
CA LYS A 213 19.02 -1.54 -10.22
C LYS A 213 19.26 -1.69 -8.73
N ILE A 214 19.16 -2.92 -8.24
CA ILE A 214 19.41 -3.28 -6.85
C ILE A 214 20.61 -4.22 -6.86
N PHE A 215 21.78 -3.68 -6.58
CA PHE A 215 23.05 -4.41 -6.64
C PHE A 215 23.35 -5.11 -5.31
N ASP A 216 23.48 -6.42 -5.33
CA ASP A 216 23.98 -7.18 -4.17
C ASP A 216 25.51 -7.21 -4.17
N ARG A 217 26.13 -6.45 -3.27
CA ARG A 217 27.58 -6.35 -3.19
C ARG A 217 28.28 -7.65 -2.75
N THR A 218 27.54 -8.61 -2.16
CA THR A 218 28.07 -9.90 -1.71
C THR A 218 28.13 -10.93 -2.81
N THR A 219 27.18 -10.92 -3.73
CA THR A 219 27.07 -11.90 -4.82
C THR A 219 27.44 -11.31 -6.18
N GLY A 220 27.37 -9.98 -6.33
CA GLY A 220 27.49 -9.29 -7.61
C GLY A 220 26.24 -9.33 -8.47
N GLU A 221 25.14 -9.91 -7.98
CA GLU A 221 23.86 -9.97 -8.69
C GLU A 221 23.16 -8.61 -8.72
N ILE A 222 22.36 -8.41 -9.75
CA ILE A 222 21.52 -7.22 -9.91
C ILE A 222 20.07 -7.66 -10.00
N TYR A 223 19.26 -7.18 -9.07
CA TYR A 223 17.82 -7.37 -9.08
C TYR A 223 17.11 -6.13 -9.62
N GLN A 224 15.89 -6.33 -10.12
CA GLN A 224 14.94 -5.27 -10.50
C GLN A 224 13.53 -5.70 -10.12
N GLY A 225 12.69 -4.75 -9.73
CA GLY A 225 11.30 -5.00 -9.35
C GLY A 225 11.11 -5.77 -8.03
N ARG A 226 12.17 -6.26 -7.42
CA ARG A 226 12.09 -6.99 -6.14
C ARG A 226 13.34 -6.82 -5.28
N VAL A 227 13.15 -6.71 -3.97
CA VAL A 227 14.20 -6.79 -2.96
C VAL A 227 14.12 -8.17 -2.30
N PRO A 228 15.15 -9.04 -2.42
CA PRO A 228 15.12 -10.38 -1.82
C PRO A 228 15.00 -10.35 -0.29
N ALA A 229 14.37 -11.37 0.28
CA ALA A 229 14.08 -11.48 1.70
C ALA A 229 15.31 -11.26 2.60
N GLY A 230 15.10 -10.57 3.72
CA GLY A 230 16.14 -10.31 4.71
C GLY A 230 17.29 -9.42 4.21
N SER A 231 17.11 -8.65 3.15
CA SER A 231 18.14 -7.75 2.63
C SER A 231 18.23 -6.47 3.45
N VAL A 232 19.45 -5.97 3.69
CA VAL A 232 19.70 -4.62 4.17
C VAL A 232 20.14 -3.76 3.00
N VAL A 233 19.32 -2.77 2.64
CA VAL A 233 19.46 -1.98 1.42
C VAL A 233 19.77 -0.53 1.77
N VAL A 234 20.75 0.04 1.07
CA VAL A 234 21.12 1.46 1.17
C VAL A 234 21.12 2.10 -0.21
N SER A 235 21.13 3.43 -0.26
CA SER A 235 21.35 4.18 -1.51
C SER A 235 22.79 4.04 -1.98
N GLY A 236 22.98 4.02 -3.30
CA GLY A 236 24.28 3.93 -3.93
C GLY A 236 24.28 4.49 -5.34
N SER A 237 25.39 4.30 -6.05
CA SER A 237 25.49 4.64 -7.47
C SER A 237 26.33 3.59 -8.21
N MET A 238 26.01 3.38 -9.48
CA MET A 238 26.75 2.50 -10.38
C MET A 238 27.37 3.33 -11.51
N PRO A 239 28.66 3.18 -11.80
CA PRO A 239 29.28 3.87 -12.92
C PRO A 239 28.70 3.37 -14.26
N SER A 240 28.65 4.25 -15.24
CA SER A 240 28.43 3.89 -16.65
C SER A 240 29.59 3.03 -17.18
N LYS A 241 29.35 2.30 -18.26
CA LYS A 241 30.39 1.44 -18.88
C LYS A 241 31.63 2.21 -19.30
N ASP A 242 31.48 3.45 -19.73
CA ASP A 242 32.54 4.34 -20.19
C ASP A 242 33.14 5.21 -19.07
N GLY A 243 32.59 5.11 -17.85
CA GLY A 243 33.04 5.90 -16.69
C GLY A 243 32.69 7.39 -16.74
N SER A 244 31.92 7.83 -17.74
CA SER A 244 31.55 9.25 -17.91
C SER A 244 30.63 9.81 -16.85
N HIS A 245 29.79 8.94 -16.24
CA HIS A 245 28.82 9.30 -15.20
C HIS A 245 28.48 8.11 -14.30
N SER A 246 27.76 8.37 -13.23
CA SER A 246 27.18 7.34 -12.39
C SER A 246 25.67 7.56 -12.26
N LEU A 247 24.92 6.46 -12.27
CA LEU A 247 23.48 6.49 -12.05
C LEU A 247 23.16 5.98 -10.65
N TYR A 248 22.08 6.51 -10.07
CA TYR A 248 21.54 6.02 -8.82
C TYR A 248 21.25 4.52 -8.92
N CYS A 249 21.53 3.78 -7.85
CA CYS A 249 21.08 2.41 -7.61
C CYS A 249 20.79 2.18 -6.13
N ALA A 250 20.08 1.12 -5.81
CA ALA A 250 20.01 0.59 -4.46
C ALA A 250 21.11 -0.48 -4.30
N VAL A 251 21.65 -0.63 -3.09
CA VAL A 251 22.72 -1.61 -2.82
C VAL A 251 22.34 -2.48 -1.63
N ILE A 252 22.27 -3.79 -1.82
CA ILE A 252 22.19 -4.76 -0.74
C ILE A 252 23.59 -4.87 -0.13
N VAL A 253 23.74 -4.42 1.12
CA VAL A 253 25.04 -4.38 1.80
C VAL A 253 25.31 -5.60 2.67
N LYS A 254 24.27 -6.26 3.14
CA LYS A 254 24.31 -7.50 3.94
C LYS A 254 22.92 -8.11 4.09
N ARG A 255 22.84 -9.26 4.70
CA ARG A 255 21.57 -9.80 5.21
C ARG A 255 21.32 -9.34 6.64
N VAL A 256 20.04 -9.31 7.03
CA VAL A 256 19.60 -8.89 8.37
C VAL A 256 20.16 -9.81 9.43
N ASP A 257 20.76 -9.23 10.44
CA ASP A 257 21.30 -9.89 11.62
C ASP A 257 20.62 -9.42 12.93
N ALA A 258 20.96 -10.00 14.07
CA ALA A 258 20.38 -9.65 15.36
C ALA A 258 20.58 -8.15 15.71
N GLN A 259 21.73 -7.56 15.34
CA GLN A 259 22.01 -6.14 15.58
C GLN A 259 21.12 -5.24 14.72
N THR A 260 20.89 -5.64 13.46
CA THR A 260 19.97 -4.91 12.56
C THR A 260 18.56 -4.95 13.11
N ARG A 261 18.07 -6.12 13.56
CA ARG A 261 16.73 -6.26 14.14
C ARG A 261 16.55 -5.40 15.39
N ALA A 262 17.53 -5.37 16.28
CA ALA A 262 17.47 -4.54 17.48
C ALA A 262 17.34 -3.03 17.17
N LYS A 263 17.96 -2.56 16.08
CA LYS A 263 17.86 -1.15 15.66
C LYS A 263 16.54 -0.80 14.98
N THR A 264 15.81 -1.78 14.45
CA THR A 264 14.57 -1.58 13.72
C THR A 264 13.33 -2.02 14.51
N SER A 265 13.51 -2.57 15.73
CA SER A 265 12.40 -2.93 16.60
C SER A 265 11.63 -1.67 17.04
N VAL A 266 10.30 -1.74 16.96
CA VAL A 266 9.41 -0.70 17.45
C VAL A 266 9.08 -0.98 18.92
N ASN A 267 9.07 0.06 19.75
CA ASN A 267 8.67 -0.05 21.13
C ASN A 267 7.20 -0.51 21.24
N GLU A 268 6.97 -1.67 21.86
CA GLU A 268 5.63 -2.25 22.03
C GLU A 268 4.65 -1.32 22.76
N LEU A 269 5.16 -0.46 23.66
CA LEU A 269 4.34 0.53 24.38
C LEU A 269 3.64 1.53 23.45
N LEU A 270 4.16 1.76 22.24
CA LEU A 270 3.54 2.63 21.26
C LEU A 270 2.32 1.98 20.56
N ARG A 271 2.18 0.66 20.68
CA ARG A 271 1.11 -0.14 20.07
C ARG A 271 -0.04 -0.46 21.03
N SER A 272 0.16 -0.27 22.33
CA SER A 272 -0.90 -0.52 23.34
C SER A 272 -2.04 0.48 23.18
N ILE A 273 -3.25 -0.04 23.11
CA ILE A 273 -4.53 0.70 22.99
C ILE A 273 -5.12 0.86 24.40
#